data_bf66023fded0a892bf26dd38108610c3
#
_entry.id   bf66023fded0a892bf26dd38108610c3
#
_cell.length_a   1.000
_cell.length_b   1.000
_cell.length_c   1.000
_cell.angle_alpha   90.00
_cell.angle_beta   90.00
_cell.angle_gamma   90.00
#
_symmetry.space_group_name_H-M   'P 1'
#
loop_
_entity.id
_entity.type
_entity.pdbx_description
1 polymer ?
#
loop_
_entity_poly.entity_id
_entity_poly.type
_entity_poly.pdbx_seq_one_letter_code
_entity_poly.pdbx_strand_id
1 'polypeptide(L)'
;MRGRPLLELLLLLVVWGFLFWPLWSVTRSGAREVVSSADVEAVRAPVWVQVRFTEAPTTFRLYSQGVPVWDEASPDIEQEQPLELVWDAQTQGNFVLVASWDASARRVTEVRVAPPEGPSRSVTLWHENAEIEEILLFR
;
A
#
# COMPACT_ATOMS: atom_id res chain seq x y z
N MET A 1 45.34 19.39 -40.54
CA MET A 1 44.11 19.96 -39.90
C MET A 1 44.20 19.66 -38.42
N ARG A 2 44.63 20.63 -37.62
CA ARG A 2 44.72 20.42 -36.14
C ARG A 2 43.34 20.70 -35.56
N GLY A 3 42.60 19.64 -35.22
CA GLY A 3 41.32 19.72 -34.50
C GLY A 3 41.52 20.54 -33.23
N ARG A 4 40.58 21.40 -32.95
CA ARG A 4 40.58 22.22 -31.76
C ARG A 4 39.98 21.37 -30.62
N PRO A 5 40.75 20.57 -29.86
CA PRO A 5 40.24 19.61 -28.86
C PRO A 5 39.41 20.32 -27.79
N LEU A 6 39.67 21.59 -27.52
CA LEU A 6 38.90 22.41 -26.60
C LEU A 6 37.47 22.66 -27.07
N LEU A 7 37.25 22.82 -28.38
CA LEU A 7 35.94 23.09 -28.94
C LEU A 7 35.06 21.83 -28.95
N GLU A 8 35.68 20.67 -29.21
CA GLU A 8 35.01 19.36 -29.14
C GLU A 8 34.63 19.01 -27.70
N LEU A 9 35.49 19.28 -26.73
CA LEU A 9 35.25 19.04 -25.31
C LEU A 9 34.13 19.95 -24.79
N LEU A 10 34.07 21.20 -25.23
CA LEU A 10 33.02 22.14 -24.86
C LEU A 10 31.67 21.72 -25.44
N LEU A 11 31.66 21.24 -26.69
CA LEU A 11 30.44 20.74 -27.33
C LEU A 11 29.89 19.49 -26.64
N LEU A 12 30.79 18.60 -26.22
CA LEU A 12 30.46 17.39 -25.45
C LEU A 12 29.86 17.74 -24.09
N LEU A 13 30.40 18.72 -23.36
CA LEU A 13 29.87 19.23 -22.11
C LEU A 13 28.46 19.84 -22.26
N VAL A 14 28.22 20.58 -23.35
CA VAL A 14 26.90 21.16 -23.62
C VAL A 14 25.87 20.06 -23.89
N VAL A 15 26.21 19.05 -24.69
CA VAL A 15 25.33 17.91 -24.99
C VAL A 15 25.01 17.14 -23.70
N TRP A 16 26.02 16.89 -22.85
CA TRP A 16 25.80 16.26 -21.54
C TRP A 16 24.94 17.11 -20.64
N GLY A 17 25.11 18.42 -20.59
CA GLY A 17 24.27 19.34 -19.84
C GLY A 17 22.79 19.27 -20.25
N PHE A 18 22.52 19.20 -21.56
CA PHE A 18 21.17 19.04 -22.08
C PHE A 18 20.55 17.69 -21.76
N LEU A 19 21.33 16.60 -21.74
CA LEU A 19 20.86 15.28 -21.34
C LEU A 19 20.56 15.18 -19.84
N PHE A 20 21.36 15.84 -18.99
CA PHE A 20 21.16 15.81 -17.54
C PHE A 20 20.08 16.78 -17.05
N TRP A 21 19.75 17.83 -17.84
CA TRP A 21 18.73 18.81 -17.46
C TRP A 21 17.36 18.18 -17.15
N PRO A 22 16.78 17.31 -18.02
CA PRO A 22 15.50 16.68 -17.74
C PRO A 22 15.59 15.69 -16.57
N LEU A 23 16.70 14.96 -16.43
CA LEU A 23 16.91 14.06 -15.29
C LEU A 23 16.97 14.82 -13.97
N TRP A 24 17.64 15.97 -13.94
CA TRP A 24 17.71 16.80 -12.74
C TRP A 24 16.37 17.47 -12.41
N SER A 25 15.59 17.85 -13.40
CA SER A 25 14.25 18.38 -13.17
C SER A 25 13.31 17.32 -12.59
N VAL A 26 13.40 16.06 -13.05
CA VAL A 26 12.63 14.94 -12.51
C VAL A 26 13.05 14.60 -11.08
N THR A 27 14.36 14.64 -10.77
CA THR A 27 14.85 14.36 -9.41
C THR A 27 14.52 15.50 -8.44
N ARG A 28 14.44 16.74 -8.88
CA ARG A 28 13.98 17.86 -8.05
C ARG A 28 12.46 17.91 -7.89
N SER A 29 11.72 17.46 -8.89
CA SER A 29 10.25 17.33 -8.79
C SER A 29 9.84 16.16 -7.89
N GLY A 30 10.76 15.26 -7.52
CA GLY A 30 10.55 14.21 -6.52
C GLY A 30 10.46 14.71 -5.08
N ALA A 31 10.93 15.94 -4.78
CA ALA A 31 10.44 16.67 -3.64
C ALA A 31 9.10 17.32 -4.03
N ARG A 32 8.11 16.46 -4.36
CA ARG A 32 6.72 16.85 -4.34
C ARG A 32 6.54 17.51 -2.99
N GLU A 33 6.38 18.83 -2.98
CA GLU A 33 5.66 19.49 -1.90
C GLU A 33 4.54 18.51 -1.58
N VAL A 34 4.65 17.88 -0.41
CA VAL A 34 3.46 17.48 0.29
C VAL A 34 2.72 18.80 0.37
N VAL A 35 1.86 19.04 -0.63
CA VAL A 35 0.81 20.02 -0.50
C VAL A 35 0.22 19.58 0.81
N SER A 36 0.58 20.33 1.85
CA SER A 36 -0.12 20.31 3.12
C SER A 36 -1.55 20.56 2.66
N SER A 37 -2.22 19.43 2.39
CA SER A 37 -3.64 19.42 2.16
C SER A 37 -4.13 20.12 3.39
N ALA A 38 -4.55 21.37 3.18
CA ALA A 38 -5.15 22.19 4.20
C ALA A 38 -6.00 21.25 5.03
N ASP A 39 -5.82 21.25 6.34
CA ASP A 39 -6.54 20.48 7.34
C ASP A 39 -8.01 20.22 6.94
N VAL A 40 -8.21 19.34 6.00
CA VAL A 40 -9.41 18.53 5.96
C VAL A 40 -9.17 17.63 7.16
N GLU A 41 -9.72 18.01 8.28
CA GLU A 41 -9.84 17.21 9.49
C GLU A 41 -10.32 15.84 9.00
N ALA A 42 -9.37 14.94 8.80
CA ALA A 42 -9.63 13.63 8.20
C ALA A 42 -10.49 12.90 9.21
N VAL A 43 -11.79 12.96 9.01
CA VAL A 43 -12.79 12.40 9.91
C VAL A 43 -12.52 10.92 9.98
N ARG A 44 -11.95 10.49 11.11
CA ARG A 44 -11.84 9.07 11.43
C ARG A 44 -13.24 8.58 11.69
N ALA A 45 -13.62 7.53 11.00
CA ALA A 45 -14.90 6.89 11.16
C ALA A 45 -14.71 5.42 11.50
N PRO A 46 -15.57 4.83 12.34
CA PRO A 46 -15.52 3.42 12.63
C PRO A 46 -15.87 2.62 11.37
N VAL A 47 -14.93 1.84 10.89
CA VAL A 47 -15.09 0.92 9.77
C VAL A 47 -15.10 -0.48 10.35
N TRP A 48 -16.18 -1.25 10.14
CA TRP A 48 -16.23 -2.63 10.58
C TRP A 48 -15.43 -3.52 9.62
N VAL A 49 -14.47 -4.25 10.17
CA VAL A 49 -13.66 -5.18 9.41
C VAL A 49 -13.87 -6.58 9.97
N GLN A 50 -14.30 -7.49 9.10
CA GLN A 50 -14.45 -8.92 9.38
C GLN A 50 -13.41 -9.69 8.59
N VAL A 51 -12.71 -10.60 9.25
CA VAL A 51 -11.75 -11.51 8.62
C VAL A 51 -12.18 -12.94 8.93
N ARG A 52 -12.20 -13.77 7.89
CA ARG A 52 -12.54 -15.18 7.98
C ARG A 52 -11.46 -16.03 7.32
N PHE A 53 -10.96 -16.99 8.06
CA PHE A 53 -9.96 -17.94 7.60
C PHE A 53 -10.56 -19.33 7.47
N THR A 54 -10.11 -20.15 6.54
CA THR A 54 -10.45 -21.60 6.52
C THR A 54 -9.71 -22.38 7.60
N GLU A 55 -8.57 -21.84 8.06
CA GLU A 55 -7.74 -22.38 9.13
C GLU A 55 -7.12 -21.21 9.88
N ALA A 56 -7.20 -21.20 11.21
CA ALA A 56 -6.68 -20.13 12.04
C ALA A 56 -5.16 -19.94 11.80
N PRO A 57 -4.70 -18.71 11.50
CA PRO A 57 -3.27 -18.44 11.36
C PRO A 57 -2.59 -18.36 12.73
N THR A 58 -1.26 -18.54 12.75
CA THR A 58 -0.42 -18.34 13.94
C THR A 58 -0.27 -16.87 14.27
N THR A 59 -0.23 -16.03 13.23
CA THR A 59 -0.19 -14.58 13.37
C THR A 59 -1.00 -13.92 12.28
N PHE A 60 -1.58 -12.77 12.61
CA PHE A 60 -2.36 -11.97 11.68
C PHE A 60 -2.09 -10.49 11.91
N ARG A 61 -1.89 -9.76 10.83
CA ARG A 61 -1.75 -8.30 10.83
C ARG A 61 -2.49 -7.68 9.67
N LEU A 62 -3.19 -6.61 9.95
CA LEU A 62 -3.82 -5.78 8.93
C LEU A 62 -3.22 -4.37 9.01
N TYR A 63 -2.75 -3.88 7.88
CA TYR A 63 -2.23 -2.53 7.73
C TYR A 63 -3.21 -1.69 6.93
N SER A 64 -3.32 -0.42 7.29
CA SER A 64 -3.99 0.60 6.49
C SER A 64 -3.03 1.74 6.26
N GLN A 65 -2.79 2.10 5.00
CA GLN A 65 -1.84 3.14 4.61
C GLN A 65 -0.43 2.95 5.20
N GLY A 66 0.00 1.70 5.36
CA GLY A 66 1.31 1.34 5.93
C GLY A 66 1.39 1.38 7.46
N VAL A 67 0.30 1.68 8.15
CA VAL A 67 0.21 1.66 9.61
C VAL A 67 -0.53 0.39 10.04
N PRO A 68 -0.01 -0.39 11.03
CA PRO A 68 -0.74 -1.53 11.56
C PRO A 68 -1.99 -1.05 12.31
N VAL A 69 -3.14 -1.54 11.87
CA VAL A 69 -4.45 -1.19 12.46
C VAL A 69 -5.08 -2.35 13.22
N TRP A 70 -4.60 -3.56 12.96
CA TRP A 70 -4.99 -4.77 13.66
C TRP A 70 -3.82 -5.74 13.69
N ASP A 71 -3.42 -6.19 14.88
CA ASP A 71 -2.32 -7.14 15.10
C ASP A 71 -2.77 -8.15 16.16
N GLU A 72 -2.74 -9.43 15.83
CA GLU A 72 -3.19 -10.49 16.71
C GLU A 72 -2.34 -11.75 16.55
N ALA A 73 -1.93 -12.28 17.70
CA ALA A 73 -1.28 -13.57 17.80
C ALA A 73 -2.32 -14.64 18.09
N SER A 74 -2.34 -15.71 17.26
CA SER A 74 -3.30 -16.80 17.36
C SER A 74 -4.76 -16.35 17.23
N PRO A 75 -5.12 -15.68 16.12
CA PRO A 75 -6.49 -15.24 15.88
C PRO A 75 -7.45 -16.43 15.71
N ASP A 76 -8.71 -16.21 16.01
CA ASP A 76 -9.78 -17.17 15.69
C ASP A 76 -10.01 -17.27 14.18
N ILE A 77 -10.75 -18.31 13.76
CA ILE A 77 -11.13 -18.53 12.35
C ILE A 77 -11.97 -17.40 11.79
N GLU A 78 -12.80 -16.78 12.63
CA GLU A 78 -13.64 -15.66 12.26
C GLU A 78 -13.60 -14.60 13.35
N GLN A 79 -13.28 -13.37 12.92
CA GLN A 79 -13.16 -12.23 13.81
C GLN A 79 -13.75 -11.00 13.16
N GLU A 80 -14.32 -10.11 13.97
CA GLU A 80 -14.87 -8.84 13.53
C GLU A 80 -14.60 -7.77 14.58
N GLN A 81 -14.13 -6.62 14.15
CA GLN A 81 -13.96 -5.46 15.03
C GLN A 81 -14.11 -4.12 14.30
N PRO A 82 -14.52 -3.07 15.00
CA PRO A 82 -14.49 -1.71 14.48
C PRO A 82 -13.05 -1.16 14.51
N LEU A 83 -12.60 -0.61 13.40
CA LEU A 83 -11.31 0.06 13.28
C LEU A 83 -11.54 1.55 13.03
N GLU A 84 -10.89 2.41 13.80
CA GLU A 84 -10.91 3.86 13.61
C GLU A 84 -9.98 4.23 12.46
N LEU A 85 -10.53 4.35 11.26
CA LEU A 85 -9.77 4.57 10.03
C LEU A 85 -10.17 5.89 9.36
N VAL A 86 -9.21 6.49 8.68
CA VAL A 86 -9.50 7.51 7.68
C VAL A 86 -10.10 6.81 6.46
N TRP A 87 -11.41 6.89 6.33
CA TRP A 87 -12.12 6.29 5.21
C TRP A 87 -12.36 7.34 4.12
N ASP A 88 -11.83 7.06 2.94
CA ASP A 88 -12.12 7.83 1.74
C ASP A 88 -12.76 6.89 0.71
N ALA A 89 -13.95 7.23 0.25
CA ALA A 89 -14.68 6.45 -0.74
C ALA A 89 -13.93 6.29 -2.07
N GLN A 90 -13.00 7.19 -2.38
CA GLN A 90 -12.19 7.13 -3.60
C GLN A 90 -10.98 6.22 -3.46
N THR A 91 -10.30 6.25 -2.32
CA THR A 91 -9.11 5.42 -2.06
C THR A 91 -9.46 4.02 -1.56
N GLN A 92 -10.72 3.81 -1.16
CA GLN A 92 -11.27 2.52 -0.73
C GLN A 92 -10.45 1.80 0.35
N GLY A 93 -9.67 2.55 1.13
CA GLY A 93 -8.76 2.02 2.14
C GLY A 93 -7.73 1.04 1.53
N ASN A 94 -6.50 1.47 1.37
CA ASN A 94 -5.42 0.57 0.95
C ASN A 94 -5.06 -0.31 2.15
N PHE A 95 -5.59 -1.52 2.17
CA PHE A 95 -5.26 -2.50 3.20
C PHE A 95 -4.21 -3.47 2.68
N VAL A 96 -3.29 -3.85 3.56
CA VAL A 96 -2.37 -4.96 3.35
C VAL A 96 -2.60 -5.98 4.44
N LEU A 97 -2.90 -7.22 4.04
CA LEU A 97 -3.06 -8.35 4.93
C LEU A 97 -1.75 -9.12 5.00
N VAL A 98 -1.26 -9.38 6.21
CA VAL A 98 -0.14 -10.27 6.48
C VAL A 98 -0.61 -11.34 7.44
N ALA A 99 -0.43 -12.61 7.07
CA ALA A 99 -0.78 -13.72 7.94
C ALA A 99 0.21 -14.89 7.76
N SER A 100 0.46 -15.65 8.83
CA SER A 100 1.33 -16.80 8.80
C SER A 100 0.70 -18.03 9.44
N TRP A 101 1.11 -19.20 8.95
CA TRP A 101 0.69 -20.52 9.42
C TRP A 101 1.92 -21.40 9.61
N ASP A 102 1.80 -22.45 10.42
CA ASP A 102 2.91 -23.38 10.71
C ASP A 102 3.34 -24.20 9.49
N ALA A 103 2.47 -24.40 8.51
CA ALA A 103 2.75 -25.20 7.33
C ALA A 103 2.07 -24.62 6.08
N SER A 104 2.62 -24.95 4.91
CA SER A 104 1.99 -24.65 3.63
C SER A 104 0.80 -25.57 3.38
N ALA A 105 -0.35 -25.00 3.06
CA ALA A 105 -1.55 -25.72 2.66
C ALA A 105 -2.46 -24.78 1.86
N ARG A 106 -3.38 -25.35 1.10
CA ARG A 106 -4.37 -24.56 0.36
C ARG A 106 -5.39 -23.99 1.30
N ARG A 107 -5.45 -22.67 1.37
CA ARG A 107 -6.32 -21.92 2.27
C ARG A 107 -7.06 -20.81 1.55
N VAL A 108 -8.12 -20.36 2.18
CA VAL A 108 -8.90 -19.20 1.75
C VAL A 108 -9.00 -18.24 2.91
N THR A 109 -8.76 -16.98 2.63
CA THR A 109 -8.99 -15.87 3.56
C THR A 109 -9.97 -14.91 2.93
N GLU A 110 -11.06 -14.62 3.60
CA GLU A 110 -12.04 -13.61 3.20
C GLU A 110 -11.92 -12.41 4.12
N VAL A 111 -11.78 -11.22 3.55
CA VAL A 111 -11.80 -9.96 4.28
C VAL A 111 -12.99 -9.15 3.81
N ARG A 112 -13.85 -8.78 4.74
CA ARG A 112 -15.02 -7.94 4.50
C ARG A 112 -14.84 -6.61 5.22
N VAL A 113 -15.12 -5.53 4.53
CA VAL A 113 -15.09 -4.18 5.07
C VAL A 113 -16.45 -3.55 4.92
N ALA A 114 -17.01 -3.07 6.03
CA ALA A 114 -18.25 -2.33 6.04
C ALA A 114 -17.97 -0.88 6.47
N PRO A 115 -17.88 0.05 5.50
CA PRO A 115 -17.66 1.46 5.80
C PRO A 115 -18.88 2.06 6.51
N PRO A 116 -18.73 3.20 7.19
CA PRO A 116 -19.86 3.88 7.86
C PRO A 116 -20.93 4.34 6.86
N GLU A 117 -20.53 4.62 5.63
CA GLU A 117 -21.41 4.99 4.53
C GLU A 117 -21.12 4.13 3.30
N GLY A 118 -22.15 3.52 2.76
CA GLY A 118 -22.07 2.70 1.55
C GLY A 118 -22.15 1.19 1.80
N PRO A 119 -22.09 0.40 0.74
CA PRO A 119 -22.19 -1.05 0.83
C PRO A 119 -20.93 -1.69 1.41
N SER A 120 -21.09 -2.79 2.13
CA SER A 120 -19.96 -3.64 2.52
C SER A 120 -19.31 -4.25 1.28
N ARG A 121 -17.99 -4.39 1.32
CA ARG A 121 -17.19 -5.00 0.25
C ARG A 121 -16.37 -6.14 0.81
N SER A 122 -16.14 -7.17 0.01
CA SER A 122 -15.31 -8.30 0.40
C SER A 122 -14.28 -8.67 -0.67
N VAL A 123 -13.16 -9.20 -0.20
CA VAL A 123 -12.10 -9.77 -1.03
C VAL A 123 -11.82 -11.16 -0.53
N THR A 124 -11.71 -12.12 -1.45
CA THR A 124 -11.36 -13.51 -1.15
C THR A 124 -9.98 -13.81 -1.73
N LEU A 125 -9.07 -14.21 -0.87
CA LEU A 125 -7.70 -14.56 -1.22
C LEU A 125 -7.53 -16.09 -1.18
N TRP A 126 -6.94 -16.63 -2.24
CA TRP A 126 -6.55 -18.04 -2.32
C TRP A 126 -5.04 -18.14 -2.25
N HIS A 127 -4.53 -18.91 -1.32
CA HIS A 127 -3.09 -19.06 -1.13
C HIS A 127 -2.72 -20.50 -0.71
N GLU A 128 -1.47 -20.87 -0.97
CA GLU A 128 -0.93 -22.17 -0.64
C GLU A 128 0.34 -22.08 0.22
N ASN A 129 0.85 -20.86 0.41
CA ASN A 129 2.05 -20.59 1.20
C ASN A 129 1.74 -20.57 2.70
N ALA A 130 2.77 -20.84 3.51
CA ALA A 130 2.70 -20.70 4.97
C ALA A 130 2.65 -19.23 5.43
N GLU A 131 3.00 -18.30 4.57
CA GLU A 131 2.97 -16.87 4.83
C GLU A 131 2.41 -16.13 3.62
N ILE A 132 1.58 -15.15 3.85
CA ILE A 132 1.04 -14.25 2.81
C ILE A 132 1.23 -12.80 3.21
N GLU A 133 1.47 -11.97 2.19
CA GLU A 133 1.41 -10.51 2.25
C GLU A 133 0.68 -10.05 0.99
N GLU A 134 -0.56 -9.60 1.13
CA GLU A 134 -1.42 -9.27 0.00
C GLU A 134 -2.09 -7.91 0.17
N ILE A 135 -2.08 -7.14 -0.92
CA ILE A 135 -2.81 -5.87 -1.00
C ILE A 135 -4.27 -6.16 -1.33
N LEU A 136 -5.17 -5.73 -0.44
CA LEU A 136 -6.60 -5.94 -0.61
C LEU A 136 -7.18 -4.89 -1.56
N LEU A 137 -7.65 -5.33 -2.72
CA LEU A 137 -8.31 -4.49 -3.71
C LEU A 137 -9.83 -4.75 -3.65
N PHE A 138 -10.55 -3.87 -2.97
CA PHE A 138 -12.01 -3.91 -2.90
C PHE A 138 -12.60 -3.29 -4.17
N ARG A 139 -13.23 -4.09 -4.99
CA ARG A 139 -13.91 -3.66 -6.23
C ARG A 139 -15.41 -3.53 -6.06
#